data_40dfd4955d33bd8985371486290cce1d
#
_entry.id   40dfd4955d33bd8985371486290cce1d
#
_cell.length_a   1.000
_cell.length_b   1.000
_cell.length_c   1.000
_cell.angle_alpha   90.00
_cell.angle_beta   90.00
_cell.angle_gamma   90.00
#
_symmetry.space_group_name_H-M   'P 1'
#
loop_
_entity.id
_entity.type
_entity.pdbx_description
1 polymer ?
#
loop_
_entity_poly.entity_id
_entity_poly.type
_entity_poly.pdbx_seq_one_letter_code
_entity_poly.pdbx_strand_id
1 'polypeptide(L)'
;MPHWNCVFEKIGKVLAAPFGFVVIFCVLFLTVAQGPVLAQSGAKDSNILFSADALTHDQELGTVQATGNVEIASDDRILRADSVSYNQLTEIVTASGNVAIMEPTGEVMFVDYAELGEGLKTGFVKSLRLLLTDKSRFAAAEAVREDGNKTVMSRAVYSACNLCAKNPDRAPLWQIKAIEVVHNQKAKRIDYKDAFLEIYGVPVLYTPFFSHPDPTVQAKSGFLAPRYGSSTDLGGRIDIPYYLRLSEHRDATITPTITTNEGIILAGEYREKTRTGEWNVDASITRADERDAQNSKTGRKIVRGHTYVEGNFQIDPVWRWGVNARRTTDDTYLRRYDISSTDNLTSNLFVEGFNGPHYASANAYAFQGLRETDDPGDTPFVLPSLEYNWTCQPDQGGDHYSFDANVLSLYRSDGQDTLRLSL
;
A
#
# COMPACT_ATOMS: atom_id res chain seq x y z
N MET A 1 4.61 -22.64 58.86
CA MET A 1 5.54 -21.61 58.45
C MET A 1 6.43 -22.20 57.40
N PRO A 2 6.09 -22.07 56.19
CA PRO A 2 6.92 -21.46 55.18
C PRO A 2 6.05 -20.94 54.03
N HIS A 3 6.00 -19.67 53.69
CA HIS A 3 5.40 -19.20 52.44
C HIS A 3 5.58 -17.69 52.22
N TRP A 4 6.86 -17.25 52.41
CA TRP A 4 7.21 -15.84 52.11
C TRP A 4 8.23 -15.72 50.95
N ASN A 5 8.36 -16.73 50.10
CA ASN A 5 9.42 -16.74 49.03
C ASN A 5 8.99 -16.04 47.73
N CYS A 6 7.77 -15.58 47.56
CA CYS A 6 7.35 -14.89 46.34
C CYS A 6 7.71 -13.40 46.28
N VAL A 7 8.15 -12.78 47.37
CA VAL A 7 8.24 -11.30 47.47
C VAL A 7 9.71 -10.78 47.47
N PHE A 8 10.73 -11.60 47.74
CA PHE A 8 12.03 -11.03 48.07
C PHE A 8 13.23 -11.37 47.13
N GLU A 9 13.06 -12.13 46.09
CA GLU A 9 14.26 -12.58 45.30
C GLU A 9 14.64 -11.67 44.12
N LYS A 10 13.94 -10.57 43.80
CA LYS A 10 14.28 -9.68 42.67
C LYS A 10 14.38 -8.19 42.95
N ILE A 11 14.46 -7.73 44.20
CA ILE A 11 14.70 -6.30 44.50
C ILE A 11 16.18 -5.91 44.55
N GLY A 12 17.10 -6.86 44.34
CA GLY A 12 18.54 -6.68 44.58
C GLY A 12 19.42 -6.28 43.39
N LYS A 13 18.91 -5.88 42.22
CA LYS A 13 19.82 -5.53 41.10
C LYS A 13 19.33 -4.35 40.22
N VAL A 14 18.90 -3.28 40.82
CA VAL A 14 18.75 -1.99 40.10
C VAL A 14 19.31 -0.90 40.98
N LEU A 15 20.60 -0.68 40.96
CA LEU A 15 21.29 0.56 41.33
C LEU A 15 22.80 0.31 41.27
N ALA A 16 23.41 0.51 40.08
CA ALA A 16 24.79 0.98 39.93
C ALA A 16 25.09 1.22 38.45
N ALA A 17 24.95 2.42 37.99
CA ALA A 17 25.71 2.94 36.85
C ALA A 17 26.83 3.82 37.42
N PRO A 18 28.05 3.71 36.97
CA PRO A 18 28.95 4.85 37.03
C PRO A 18 29.18 5.44 35.63
N PHE A 19 29.13 6.75 35.62
CA PHE A 19 29.75 7.66 34.65
C PHE A 19 31.23 7.38 34.45
N GLY A 20 31.67 7.58 33.22
CA GLY A 20 33.02 8.01 33.03
C GLY A 20 33.81 7.37 31.91
N PHE A 21 34.23 8.19 31.03
CA PHE A 21 35.50 8.33 30.34
C PHE A 21 35.49 8.17 28.81
N VAL A 22 35.59 9.37 28.21
CA VAL A 22 36.12 9.66 26.89
C VAL A 22 37.60 9.23 26.85
N VAL A 23 37.98 8.37 25.92
CA VAL A 23 39.38 8.21 25.49
C VAL A 23 39.46 8.29 23.98
N ILE A 24 40.05 9.39 23.56
CA ILE A 24 40.58 9.64 22.21
C ILE A 24 41.76 8.70 22.00
N PHE A 25 41.75 7.90 20.93
CA PHE A 25 42.94 7.26 20.42
C PHE A 25 43.10 7.52 18.93
N CYS A 26 44.06 8.42 18.63
CA CYS A 26 44.68 8.56 17.31
C CYS A 26 45.56 7.33 17.03
N VAL A 27 45.31 6.65 15.92
CA VAL A 27 46.30 5.71 15.36
C VAL A 27 46.47 5.91 13.88
N LEU A 28 47.63 6.37 13.57
CA LEU A 28 48.44 6.37 12.35
C LEU A 28 47.88 5.72 11.09
N PHE A 29 47.89 6.54 10.05
CA PHE A 29 47.89 6.17 8.64
C PHE A 29 49.06 5.28 8.27
N LEU A 30 48.78 4.09 7.77
CA LEU A 30 49.68 3.30 6.91
C LEU A 30 49.05 3.29 5.52
N THR A 31 49.58 4.12 4.64
CA THR A 31 49.26 4.13 3.21
C THR A 31 49.92 2.94 2.56
N VAL A 32 49.14 1.92 2.24
CA VAL A 32 49.52 0.91 1.26
C VAL A 32 49.03 1.39 -0.09
N ALA A 33 50.00 1.77 -0.95
CA ALA A 33 49.71 2.08 -2.35
C ALA A 33 49.28 0.79 -3.06
N GLN A 34 47.98 0.67 -3.30
CA GLN A 34 47.44 -0.33 -4.22
C GLN A 34 47.39 0.29 -5.61
N GLY A 35 48.20 -0.24 -6.52
CA GLY A 35 48.16 0.10 -7.94
C GLY A 35 46.79 -0.20 -8.57
N PRO A 36 46.44 0.47 -9.69
CA PRO A 36 45.18 0.21 -10.35
C PRO A 36 45.17 -1.22 -10.89
N VAL A 37 44.36 -2.07 -10.30
CA VAL A 37 43.94 -3.32 -10.90
C VAL A 37 43.04 -2.94 -12.06
N LEU A 38 43.55 -3.02 -13.27
CA LEU A 38 42.74 -3.02 -14.49
C LEU A 38 41.78 -4.21 -14.38
N ALA A 39 40.56 -3.96 -13.99
CA ALA A 39 39.49 -4.92 -14.12
C ALA A 39 39.30 -5.16 -15.63
N GLN A 40 39.80 -6.25 -16.12
CA GLN A 40 39.47 -6.81 -17.42
C GLN A 40 37.97 -7.06 -17.37
N SER A 41 37.19 -6.25 -18.09
CA SER A 41 35.80 -6.53 -18.36
C SER A 41 35.75 -7.80 -19.20
N GLY A 42 35.66 -8.94 -18.53
CA GLY A 42 35.32 -10.19 -19.17
C GLY A 42 33.98 -9.97 -19.88
N ALA A 43 33.97 -10.12 -21.17
CA ALA A 43 32.72 -10.30 -21.92
C ALA A 43 31.95 -11.41 -21.19
N LYS A 44 30.76 -11.09 -20.74
CA LYS A 44 29.88 -12.05 -20.09
C LYS A 44 29.40 -12.97 -21.22
N ASP A 45 30.07 -14.10 -21.41
CA ASP A 45 29.57 -15.17 -22.26
C ASP A 45 28.20 -15.54 -21.71
N SER A 46 27.15 -15.11 -22.37
CA SER A 46 25.78 -15.53 -22.08
C SER A 46 25.71 -17.01 -22.44
N ASN A 47 25.68 -17.88 -21.45
CA ASN A 47 25.46 -19.31 -21.68
C ASN A 47 24.03 -19.51 -22.24
N ILE A 48 23.94 -19.78 -23.52
CA ILE A 48 22.69 -20.18 -24.16
C ILE A 48 22.55 -21.68 -24.01
N LEU A 49 21.56 -22.10 -23.24
CA LEU A 49 21.14 -23.51 -23.14
C LEU A 49 20.07 -23.77 -24.18
N PHE A 50 20.18 -24.88 -24.84
CA PHE A 50 19.32 -25.23 -25.98
C PHE A 50 18.87 -26.70 -25.89
N SER A 51 17.59 -26.96 -26.17
CA SER A 51 16.99 -28.28 -26.25
C SER A 51 15.98 -28.34 -27.41
N ALA A 52 15.93 -29.41 -28.18
CA ALA A 52 14.95 -29.66 -29.24
C ALA A 52 14.91 -31.15 -29.59
N ASP A 53 13.85 -31.60 -30.27
CA ASP A 53 13.73 -32.98 -30.72
C ASP A 53 14.60 -33.26 -31.95
N ALA A 54 14.76 -32.26 -32.83
CA ALA A 54 15.60 -32.34 -34.02
C ALA A 54 16.31 -31.02 -34.31
N LEU A 55 17.57 -31.13 -34.82
CA LEU A 55 18.40 -30.00 -35.21
C LEU A 55 18.94 -30.20 -36.60
N THR A 56 18.80 -29.20 -37.48
CA THR A 56 19.37 -29.17 -38.81
C THR A 56 20.23 -27.93 -38.95
N HIS A 57 21.37 -28.07 -39.61
CA HIS A 57 22.28 -26.95 -39.89
C HIS A 57 22.52 -26.85 -41.42
N ASP A 58 22.21 -25.68 -41.97
CA ASP A 58 22.49 -25.35 -43.37
C ASP A 58 23.72 -24.42 -43.42
N GLN A 59 24.82 -24.94 -43.89
CA GLN A 59 26.10 -24.22 -43.97
C GLN A 59 26.12 -23.13 -45.05
N GLU A 60 25.35 -23.30 -46.14
CA GLU A 60 25.30 -22.31 -47.20
C GLU A 60 24.52 -21.08 -46.81
N LEU A 61 23.43 -21.25 -46.10
CA LEU A 61 22.59 -20.16 -45.58
C LEU A 61 23.02 -19.66 -44.21
N GLY A 62 23.95 -20.32 -43.54
CA GLY A 62 24.37 -20.00 -42.19
C GLY A 62 23.21 -20.09 -41.16
N THR A 63 22.26 -21.02 -41.37
CA THR A 63 21.09 -21.16 -40.53
C THR A 63 21.10 -22.46 -39.75
N VAL A 64 20.72 -22.39 -38.49
CA VAL A 64 20.46 -23.53 -37.61
C VAL A 64 18.96 -23.57 -37.31
N GLN A 65 18.31 -24.67 -37.67
CA GLN A 65 16.89 -24.86 -37.43
C GLN A 65 16.67 -25.99 -36.40
N ALA A 66 15.89 -25.69 -35.41
CA ALA A 66 15.42 -26.61 -34.38
C ALA A 66 13.92 -26.84 -34.52
N THR A 67 13.48 -28.07 -34.35
CA THR A 67 12.07 -28.42 -34.43
C THR A 67 11.67 -29.43 -33.35
N GLY A 68 10.46 -29.30 -32.87
CA GLY A 68 9.85 -30.15 -31.83
C GLY A 68 10.33 -29.75 -30.43
N ASN A 69 9.40 -29.33 -29.58
CA ASN A 69 9.62 -29.00 -28.17
C ASN A 69 10.89 -28.13 -27.92
N VAL A 70 11.07 -27.13 -28.76
CA VAL A 70 12.26 -26.27 -28.67
C VAL A 70 12.22 -25.45 -27.40
N GLU A 71 13.31 -25.48 -26.62
CA GLU A 71 13.52 -24.62 -25.47
C GLU A 71 14.90 -23.96 -25.56
N ILE A 72 14.91 -22.61 -25.44
CA ILE A 72 16.13 -21.81 -25.41
C ILE A 72 16.13 -20.99 -24.13
N ALA A 73 17.18 -21.13 -23.33
CA ALA A 73 17.42 -20.29 -22.17
C ALA A 73 18.63 -19.39 -22.43
N SER A 74 18.46 -18.07 -22.33
CA SER A 74 19.51 -17.06 -22.50
C SER A 74 19.39 -16.02 -21.41
N ASP A 75 20.44 -15.81 -20.64
CA ASP A 75 20.41 -15.06 -19.40
C ASP A 75 19.29 -15.63 -18.50
N ASP A 76 18.36 -14.84 -18.01
CA ASP A 76 17.23 -15.29 -17.21
C ASP A 76 15.91 -15.39 -18.03
N ARG A 77 16.00 -15.46 -19.37
CA ARG A 77 14.86 -15.61 -20.30
C ARG A 77 14.75 -17.02 -20.82
N ILE A 78 13.52 -17.49 -20.93
CA ILE A 78 13.22 -18.80 -21.50
C ILE A 78 12.27 -18.61 -22.67
N LEU A 79 12.64 -19.12 -23.84
CA LEU A 79 11.81 -19.19 -25.03
C LEU A 79 11.44 -20.64 -25.29
N ARG A 80 10.17 -20.91 -25.51
CA ARG A 80 9.64 -22.21 -25.98
C ARG A 80 8.89 -22.00 -27.27
N ALA A 81 9.03 -22.95 -28.20
CA ALA A 81 8.35 -22.91 -29.51
C ALA A 81 8.29 -24.30 -30.16
N ASP A 82 7.42 -24.46 -31.17
CA ASP A 82 7.40 -25.68 -31.98
C ASP A 82 8.58 -25.73 -32.95
N SER A 83 9.01 -24.54 -33.47
CA SER A 83 10.15 -24.41 -34.39
C SER A 83 10.89 -23.10 -34.11
N VAL A 84 12.22 -23.18 -34.16
CA VAL A 84 13.11 -22.01 -34.05
C VAL A 84 14.19 -22.12 -35.12
N SER A 85 14.45 -21.01 -35.81
CA SER A 85 15.55 -20.84 -36.77
C SER A 85 16.47 -19.74 -36.28
N TYR A 86 17.76 -19.99 -36.20
CA TYR A 86 18.80 -18.99 -35.90
C TYR A 86 19.67 -18.75 -37.14
N ASN A 87 19.73 -17.50 -37.56
CA ASN A 87 20.61 -17.08 -38.63
C ASN A 87 21.91 -16.53 -38.03
N GLN A 88 23.01 -17.21 -38.28
CA GLN A 88 24.34 -16.87 -37.74
C GLN A 88 24.94 -15.59 -38.33
N LEU A 89 24.47 -15.15 -39.49
CA LEU A 89 24.98 -13.94 -40.15
C LEU A 89 24.30 -12.67 -39.64
N THR A 90 23.00 -12.78 -39.34
CA THR A 90 22.19 -11.65 -38.88
C THR A 90 21.96 -11.66 -37.36
N GLU A 91 22.35 -12.76 -36.71
CA GLU A 91 22.10 -13.01 -35.27
C GLU A 91 20.62 -12.97 -34.87
N ILE A 92 19.72 -13.19 -35.83
CA ILE A 92 18.28 -13.19 -35.62
C ILE A 92 17.79 -14.60 -35.31
N VAL A 93 17.01 -14.72 -34.25
CA VAL A 93 16.23 -15.89 -33.87
C VAL A 93 14.81 -15.70 -34.35
N THR A 94 14.32 -16.59 -35.21
CA THR A 94 12.92 -16.64 -35.63
C THR A 94 12.23 -17.82 -34.96
N ALA A 95 11.16 -17.57 -34.20
CA ALA A 95 10.38 -18.59 -33.55
C ALA A 95 8.95 -18.62 -34.08
N SER A 96 8.39 -19.83 -34.22
CA SER A 96 7.01 -20.02 -34.68
C SER A 96 6.35 -21.25 -34.06
N GLY A 97 5.03 -21.18 -33.93
CA GLY A 97 4.20 -22.23 -33.36
C GLY A 97 4.29 -22.28 -31.82
N ASN A 98 3.17 -21.97 -31.15
CA ASN A 98 3.04 -22.01 -29.69
C ASN A 98 4.19 -21.29 -28.93
N VAL A 99 4.66 -20.17 -29.47
CA VAL A 99 5.80 -19.47 -28.90
C VAL A 99 5.43 -18.87 -27.55
N ALA A 100 6.21 -19.19 -26.51
CA ALA A 100 6.09 -18.64 -25.17
C ALA A 100 7.45 -18.10 -24.73
N ILE A 101 7.50 -16.84 -24.31
CA ILE A 101 8.70 -16.18 -23.80
C ILE A 101 8.46 -15.76 -22.36
N MET A 102 9.27 -16.29 -21.44
CA MET A 102 9.25 -15.95 -20.03
C MET A 102 10.35 -14.94 -19.72
N GLU A 103 9.97 -13.82 -19.15
CA GLU A 103 10.88 -12.75 -18.73
C GLU A 103 11.40 -12.97 -17.31
N PRO A 104 12.58 -12.38 -16.97
CA PRO A 104 13.12 -12.42 -15.60
C PRO A 104 12.19 -11.81 -14.55
N THR A 105 11.32 -10.90 -14.97
CA THR A 105 10.29 -10.27 -14.12
C THR A 105 9.13 -11.21 -13.75
N GLY A 106 9.04 -12.38 -14.41
CA GLY A 106 7.93 -13.32 -14.26
C GLY A 106 6.76 -13.07 -15.22
N GLU A 107 6.89 -12.13 -16.12
CA GLU A 107 5.94 -11.91 -17.22
C GLU A 107 6.05 -13.01 -18.26
N VAL A 108 4.93 -13.40 -18.87
CA VAL A 108 4.91 -14.42 -19.92
C VAL A 108 4.23 -13.87 -21.16
N MET A 109 4.96 -13.88 -22.28
CA MET A 109 4.44 -13.53 -23.60
C MET A 109 4.12 -14.80 -24.39
N PHE A 110 2.92 -14.85 -24.96
CA PHE A 110 2.52 -15.87 -25.93
C PHE A 110 2.32 -15.20 -27.28
N VAL A 111 2.96 -15.72 -28.32
CA VAL A 111 2.91 -15.16 -29.68
C VAL A 111 2.81 -16.27 -30.71
N ASP A 112 2.28 -15.96 -31.87
CA ASP A 112 2.21 -16.94 -32.97
C ASP A 112 3.53 -16.96 -33.77
N TYR A 113 4.22 -15.81 -33.79
CA TYR A 113 5.48 -15.61 -34.49
C TYR A 113 6.35 -14.56 -33.82
N ALA A 114 7.65 -14.78 -33.74
CA ALA A 114 8.62 -13.85 -33.18
C ALA A 114 9.90 -13.82 -34.03
N GLU A 115 10.42 -12.62 -34.27
CA GLU A 115 11.78 -12.36 -34.75
C GLU A 115 12.52 -11.60 -33.67
N LEU A 116 13.59 -12.16 -33.12
CA LEU A 116 14.29 -11.67 -31.96
C LEU A 116 15.79 -11.57 -32.22
N GLY A 117 16.39 -10.48 -31.81
CA GLY A 117 17.84 -10.24 -31.88
C GLY A 117 18.42 -9.94 -30.52
N GLU A 118 19.74 -9.73 -30.46
CA GLU A 118 20.49 -9.28 -29.28
C GLU A 118 20.16 -10.03 -27.99
N GLY A 119 20.24 -11.36 -28.00
CA GLY A 119 19.93 -12.19 -26.84
C GLY A 119 18.47 -12.08 -26.40
N LEU A 120 17.53 -12.04 -27.35
CA LEU A 120 16.07 -11.93 -27.13
C LEU A 120 15.62 -10.57 -26.55
N LYS A 121 16.44 -9.53 -26.67
CA LYS A 121 16.16 -8.19 -26.09
C LYS A 121 15.46 -7.25 -27.06
N THR A 122 15.67 -7.45 -28.35
CA THR A 122 15.02 -6.66 -29.42
C THR A 122 14.20 -7.58 -30.29
N GLY A 123 13.21 -7.06 -30.98
CA GLY A 123 12.48 -7.86 -31.95
C GLY A 123 11.07 -7.41 -32.24
N PHE A 124 10.43 -8.21 -33.10
CA PHE A 124 9.06 -8.04 -33.55
C PHE A 124 8.27 -9.31 -33.27
N VAL A 125 7.03 -9.17 -32.81
CA VAL A 125 6.13 -10.30 -32.57
C VAL A 125 4.73 -10.04 -33.13
N LYS A 126 4.05 -11.10 -33.55
CA LYS A 126 2.66 -11.08 -34.03
C LYS A 126 1.74 -11.81 -33.07
N SER A 127 0.51 -11.33 -32.98
CA SER A 127 -0.55 -11.94 -32.15
C SER A 127 -0.14 -12.06 -30.68
N LEU A 128 0.40 -10.95 -30.12
CA LEU A 128 0.87 -10.91 -28.74
C LEU A 128 -0.28 -11.12 -27.74
N ARG A 129 -0.07 -12.01 -26.79
CA ARG A 129 -0.82 -12.15 -25.54
C ARG A 129 0.18 -12.13 -24.41
N LEU A 130 0.14 -11.09 -23.57
CA LEU A 130 1.06 -10.88 -22.47
C LEU A 130 0.34 -11.02 -21.14
N LEU A 131 0.87 -11.85 -20.27
CA LEU A 131 0.42 -12.00 -18.88
C LEU A 131 1.43 -11.32 -17.97
N LEU A 132 0.97 -10.29 -17.25
CA LEU A 132 1.76 -9.57 -16.27
C LEU A 132 1.76 -10.26 -14.90
N THR A 133 2.65 -9.84 -14.01
CA THR A 133 2.86 -10.44 -12.70
C THR A 133 1.64 -10.38 -11.76
N ASP A 134 0.79 -9.37 -11.92
CA ASP A 134 -0.47 -9.19 -11.19
C ASP A 134 -1.65 -9.94 -11.83
N LYS A 135 -1.38 -10.78 -12.86
CA LYS A 135 -2.35 -11.49 -13.70
C LYS A 135 -3.18 -10.60 -14.61
N SER A 136 -2.88 -9.31 -14.72
CA SER A 136 -3.43 -8.48 -15.78
C SER A 136 -2.87 -8.90 -17.14
N ARG A 137 -3.57 -8.57 -18.20
CA ARG A 137 -3.32 -9.12 -19.55
C ARG A 137 -3.32 -8.04 -20.60
N PHE A 138 -2.41 -8.20 -21.56
CA PHE A 138 -2.47 -7.52 -22.84
C PHE A 138 -2.76 -8.51 -23.95
N ALA A 139 -3.45 -8.03 -24.97
CA ALA A 139 -3.47 -8.64 -26.29
C ALA A 139 -3.17 -7.55 -27.31
N ALA A 140 -2.31 -7.83 -28.30
CA ALA A 140 -1.99 -6.88 -29.36
C ALA A 140 -1.82 -7.62 -30.69
N ALA A 141 -2.15 -6.94 -31.79
CA ALA A 141 -1.95 -7.52 -33.11
C ALA A 141 -0.46 -7.70 -33.41
N GLU A 142 0.33 -6.72 -33.03
CA GLU A 142 1.76 -6.67 -33.25
C GLU A 142 2.44 -5.97 -32.06
N ALA A 143 3.69 -6.35 -31.79
CA ALA A 143 4.53 -5.62 -30.86
C ALA A 143 5.98 -5.57 -31.34
N VAL A 144 6.62 -4.43 -31.06
CA VAL A 144 8.05 -4.20 -31.29
C VAL A 144 8.70 -3.98 -29.93
N ARG A 145 9.79 -4.69 -29.69
CA ARG A 145 10.57 -4.57 -28.47
C ARG A 145 11.91 -3.91 -28.77
N GLU A 146 12.24 -2.90 -27.96
CA GLU A 146 13.48 -2.11 -28.06
C GLU A 146 14.30 -2.29 -26.78
N ASP A 147 15.59 -2.62 -26.92
CA ASP A 147 16.60 -2.70 -25.84
C ASP A 147 16.18 -3.53 -24.60
N GLY A 148 15.31 -4.52 -24.77
CA GLY A 148 14.79 -5.32 -23.67
C GLY A 148 14.03 -4.52 -22.60
N ASN A 149 13.67 -3.27 -22.88
CA ASN A 149 13.09 -2.34 -21.91
C ASN A 149 11.72 -1.82 -22.34
N LYS A 150 11.57 -1.47 -23.59
CA LYS A 150 10.36 -0.81 -24.12
C LYS A 150 9.68 -1.72 -25.11
N THR A 151 8.40 -1.99 -24.90
CA THR A 151 7.56 -2.75 -25.82
C THR A 151 6.45 -1.84 -26.34
N VAL A 152 6.46 -1.59 -27.64
CA VAL A 152 5.42 -0.83 -28.35
C VAL A 152 4.44 -1.81 -28.96
N MET A 153 3.20 -1.76 -28.55
CA MET A 153 2.12 -2.65 -28.97
C MET A 153 1.12 -1.88 -29.82
N SER A 154 0.80 -2.41 -31.00
CA SER A 154 -0.17 -1.82 -31.92
C SER A 154 -1.52 -2.54 -31.81
N ARG A 155 -2.59 -1.76 -31.80
CA ARG A 155 -3.98 -2.27 -31.68
C ARG A 155 -4.13 -3.18 -30.46
N ALA A 156 -3.81 -2.62 -29.29
CA ALA A 156 -3.71 -3.37 -28.06
C ALA A 156 -4.96 -3.23 -27.19
N VAL A 157 -5.20 -4.26 -26.38
CA VAL A 157 -6.25 -4.33 -25.37
C VAL A 157 -5.61 -4.72 -24.04
N TYR A 158 -5.93 -3.99 -22.99
CA TYR A 158 -5.52 -4.27 -21.61
C TYR A 158 -6.72 -4.55 -20.72
N SER A 159 -6.61 -5.54 -19.84
CA SER A 159 -7.58 -5.76 -18.78
C SER A 159 -6.94 -6.44 -17.57
N ALA A 160 -7.28 -5.98 -16.36
CA ALA A 160 -6.97 -6.67 -15.11
C ALA A 160 -8.06 -7.69 -14.69
N CYS A 161 -9.18 -7.75 -15.44
CA CYS A 161 -10.25 -8.67 -15.15
C CYS A 161 -9.92 -10.10 -15.61
N ASN A 162 -10.33 -11.10 -14.83
CA ASN A 162 -10.29 -12.47 -15.29
C ASN A 162 -11.28 -12.72 -16.42
N LEU A 163 -10.84 -13.47 -17.43
CA LEU A 163 -11.74 -13.93 -18.49
C LEU A 163 -12.80 -14.88 -17.90
N CYS A 164 -13.98 -14.87 -18.51
CA CYS A 164 -15.04 -15.78 -18.09
C CYS A 164 -14.65 -17.24 -18.40
N ALA A 165 -14.49 -18.07 -17.38
CA ALA A 165 -14.08 -19.46 -17.54
C ALA A 165 -15.05 -20.29 -18.43
N LYS A 166 -16.35 -19.92 -18.46
CA LYS A 166 -17.37 -20.60 -19.29
C LYS A 166 -17.42 -20.09 -20.73
N ASN A 167 -16.97 -18.87 -20.98
CA ASN A 167 -16.93 -18.26 -22.32
C ASN A 167 -15.74 -17.29 -22.40
N PRO A 168 -14.55 -17.80 -22.74
CA PRO A 168 -13.32 -16.98 -22.79
C PRO A 168 -13.34 -15.89 -23.87
N ASP A 169 -14.18 -16.05 -24.92
CA ASP A 169 -14.29 -15.09 -26.02
C ASP A 169 -15.16 -13.87 -25.67
N ARG A 170 -15.86 -13.93 -24.53
CA ARG A 170 -16.63 -12.80 -24.05
C ARG A 170 -15.71 -11.71 -23.51
N ALA A 171 -15.99 -10.47 -23.91
CA ALA A 171 -15.29 -9.30 -23.37
C ALA A 171 -15.33 -9.31 -21.83
N PRO A 172 -14.22 -8.99 -21.15
CA PRO A 172 -14.17 -8.88 -19.69
C PRO A 172 -15.11 -7.77 -19.20
N LEU A 173 -15.31 -7.67 -17.87
CA LEU A 173 -16.13 -6.63 -17.27
C LEU A 173 -15.71 -5.23 -17.76
N TRP A 174 -14.41 -4.97 -17.80
CA TRP A 174 -13.85 -3.76 -18.40
C TRP A 174 -12.53 -4.06 -19.10
N GLN A 175 -12.24 -3.26 -20.11
CA GLN A 175 -10.98 -3.28 -20.83
C GLN A 175 -10.63 -1.91 -21.39
N ILE A 176 -9.34 -1.66 -21.56
CA ILE A 176 -8.81 -0.47 -22.25
C ILE A 176 -8.33 -0.93 -23.62
N LYS A 177 -8.94 -0.40 -24.68
CA LYS A 177 -8.56 -0.66 -26.07
C LYS A 177 -7.86 0.58 -26.61
N ALA A 178 -6.69 0.44 -27.18
CA ALA A 178 -5.90 1.57 -27.67
C ALA A 178 -5.27 1.28 -29.03
N ILE A 179 -5.02 2.33 -29.81
CA ILE A 179 -4.30 2.22 -31.09
C ILE A 179 -2.86 1.83 -30.84
N GLU A 180 -2.24 2.44 -29.83
CA GLU A 180 -0.86 2.17 -29.43
C GLU A 180 -0.76 2.08 -27.91
N VAL A 181 0.01 1.10 -27.42
CA VAL A 181 0.38 0.97 -26.00
C VAL A 181 1.88 0.83 -25.91
N VAL A 182 2.50 1.61 -25.04
CA VAL A 182 3.93 1.56 -24.75
C VAL A 182 4.15 1.10 -23.34
N HIS A 183 4.67 -0.11 -23.16
CA HIS A 183 5.13 -0.63 -21.88
C HIS A 183 6.60 -0.32 -21.69
N ASN A 184 6.95 0.52 -20.73
CA ASN A 184 8.31 0.90 -20.38
C ASN A 184 8.67 0.33 -19.01
N GLN A 185 9.41 -0.78 -18.99
CA GLN A 185 9.77 -1.51 -17.77
C GLN A 185 10.71 -0.70 -16.85
N LYS A 186 11.70 0.03 -17.39
CA LYS A 186 12.59 0.88 -16.57
C LYS A 186 11.85 2.04 -15.95
N ALA A 187 10.96 2.70 -16.70
CA ALA A 187 10.13 3.79 -16.20
C ALA A 187 8.97 3.25 -15.34
N LYS A 188 8.75 1.94 -15.30
CA LYS A 188 7.64 1.27 -14.62
C LYS A 188 6.30 1.92 -14.94
N ARG A 189 6.02 2.09 -16.24
CA ARG A 189 4.88 2.84 -16.74
C ARG A 189 4.34 2.22 -18.02
N ILE A 190 3.02 2.27 -18.15
CA ILE A 190 2.29 1.87 -19.35
C ILE A 190 1.53 3.09 -19.85
N ASP A 191 1.84 3.49 -21.10
CA ASP A 191 1.28 4.65 -21.77
C ASP A 191 0.35 4.20 -22.91
N TYR A 192 -0.80 4.83 -23.05
CA TYR A 192 -1.81 4.54 -24.06
C TYR A 192 -2.05 5.77 -24.92
N LYS A 193 -2.23 5.54 -26.22
CA LYS A 193 -2.60 6.55 -27.19
C LYS A 193 -3.92 6.17 -27.85
N ASP A 194 -4.82 7.13 -27.95
CA ASP A 194 -6.17 6.96 -28.48
C ASP A 194 -6.89 5.77 -27.83
N ALA A 195 -7.13 5.90 -26.53
CA ALA A 195 -7.65 4.83 -25.69
C ALA A 195 -9.16 4.97 -25.48
N PHE A 196 -9.84 3.83 -25.51
CA PHE A 196 -11.24 3.66 -25.16
C PHE A 196 -11.36 2.76 -23.94
N LEU A 197 -12.04 3.22 -22.91
CA LEU A 197 -12.53 2.35 -21.85
C LEU A 197 -13.82 1.68 -22.33
N GLU A 198 -13.80 0.35 -22.36
CA GLU A 198 -14.97 -0.46 -22.71
C GLU A 198 -15.48 -1.21 -21.47
N ILE A 199 -16.81 -1.24 -21.30
CA ILE A 199 -17.50 -2.06 -20.30
C ILE A 199 -18.32 -3.11 -21.03
N TYR A 200 -18.06 -4.39 -20.80
CA TYR A 200 -18.62 -5.52 -21.55
C TYR A 200 -18.50 -5.37 -23.07
N GLY A 201 -17.40 -4.74 -23.55
CA GLY A 201 -17.15 -4.51 -24.96
C GLY A 201 -17.83 -3.25 -25.55
N VAL A 202 -18.55 -2.49 -24.75
CA VAL A 202 -19.18 -1.22 -25.16
C VAL A 202 -18.25 -0.05 -24.76
N PRO A 203 -17.81 0.81 -25.71
CA PRO A 203 -16.99 1.97 -25.40
C PRO A 203 -17.81 3.02 -24.63
N VAL A 204 -17.32 3.39 -23.43
CA VAL A 204 -17.99 4.33 -22.51
C VAL A 204 -17.20 5.61 -22.30
N LEU A 205 -15.89 5.60 -22.54
CA LEU A 205 -15.01 6.75 -22.38
C LEU A 205 -13.90 6.72 -23.40
N TYR A 206 -13.56 7.87 -24.00
CA TYR A 206 -12.39 8.06 -24.86
C TYR A 206 -11.40 9.03 -24.23
N THR A 207 -10.11 8.73 -24.36
CA THR A 207 -9.03 9.65 -24.02
C THR A 207 -7.91 9.57 -25.05
N PRO A 208 -7.39 10.71 -25.55
CA PRO A 208 -6.28 10.70 -26.48
C PRO A 208 -4.97 10.20 -25.87
N PHE A 209 -4.81 10.41 -24.55
CA PHE A 209 -3.66 9.93 -23.79
C PHE A 209 -4.10 9.44 -22.43
N PHE A 210 -3.58 8.28 -22.04
CA PHE A 210 -3.75 7.72 -20.71
C PHE A 210 -2.45 7.06 -20.28
N SER A 211 -2.14 7.09 -19.00
CA SER A 211 -0.95 6.42 -18.46
C SER A 211 -1.24 5.91 -17.06
N HIS A 212 -0.77 4.72 -16.76
CA HIS A 212 -0.79 4.18 -15.41
C HIS A 212 0.54 3.49 -15.06
N PRO A 213 0.82 3.30 -13.76
CA PRO A 213 1.98 2.53 -13.32
C PRO A 213 1.92 1.09 -13.82
N ASP A 214 3.09 0.53 -14.09
CA ASP A 214 3.27 -0.90 -14.28
C ASP A 214 2.86 -1.65 -12.99
N PRO A 215 2.28 -2.88 -13.09
CA PRO A 215 1.87 -3.66 -11.92
C PRO A 215 2.96 -3.99 -10.91
N THR A 216 4.24 -3.92 -11.29
CA THR A 216 5.35 -4.08 -10.35
C THR A 216 5.51 -2.90 -9.39
N VAL A 217 4.83 -1.78 -9.64
CA VAL A 217 4.83 -0.60 -8.77
C VAL A 217 3.82 -0.76 -7.66
N GLN A 218 4.27 -1.01 -6.45
CA GLN A 218 3.40 -1.20 -5.28
C GLN A 218 2.53 0.03 -4.96
N ALA A 219 3.05 1.24 -5.15
CA ALA A 219 2.32 2.48 -4.92
C ALA A 219 2.90 3.65 -5.73
N LYS A 220 2.04 4.46 -6.34
CA LYS A 220 2.39 5.68 -7.05
C LYS A 220 1.30 6.74 -6.87
N SER A 221 1.70 8.00 -6.72
CA SER A 221 0.76 9.12 -6.64
C SER A 221 -0.10 9.22 -7.90
N GLY A 222 -1.39 9.48 -7.73
CA GLY A 222 -2.33 9.62 -8.82
C GLY A 222 -3.79 9.63 -8.38
N PHE A 223 -4.69 9.89 -9.31
CA PHE A 223 -6.12 9.78 -9.07
C PHE A 223 -6.52 8.32 -8.85
N LEU A 224 -7.34 8.11 -7.83
CA LEU A 224 -8.04 6.85 -7.62
C LEU A 224 -9.40 6.88 -8.33
N ALA A 225 -10.06 5.73 -8.42
CA ALA A 225 -11.37 5.64 -9.02
C ALA A 225 -12.36 6.59 -8.32
N PRO A 226 -13.02 7.51 -9.04
CA PRO A 226 -14.01 8.37 -8.44
C PRO A 226 -15.20 7.56 -7.93
N ARG A 227 -15.79 8.03 -6.84
CA ARG A 227 -17.00 7.43 -6.26
C ARG A 227 -18.15 8.43 -6.42
N TYR A 228 -19.33 7.90 -6.65
CA TYR A 228 -20.55 8.70 -6.74
C TYR A 228 -21.63 8.09 -5.87
N GLY A 229 -22.51 8.94 -5.40
CA GLY A 229 -23.60 8.53 -4.52
C GLY A 229 -24.64 9.64 -4.36
N SER A 230 -25.64 9.39 -3.53
CA SER A 230 -26.62 10.39 -3.14
C SER A 230 -27.12 10.12 -1.73
N SER A 231 -27.43 11.19 -1.00
CA SER A 231 -28.13 11.13 0.29
C SER A 231 -29.14 12.28 0.38
N THR A 232 -30.05 12.21 1.36
CA THR A 232 -31.04 13.26 1.58
C THR A 232 -30.38 14.60 1.90
N ASP A 233 -29.32 14.58 2.69
CA ASP A 233 -28.65 15.79 3.16
C ASP A 233 -27.70 16.37 2.10
N LEU A 234 -26.87 15.54 1.48
CA LEU A 234 -25.85 15.98 0.52
C LEU A 234 -26.40 16.15 -0.90
N GLY A 235 -27.55 15.54 -1.21
CA GLY A 235 -28.02 15.38 -2.57
C GLY A 235 -27.14 14.43 -3.37
N GLY A 236 -26.94 14.70 -4.64
CA GLY A 236 -25.94 13.99 -5.45
C GLY A 236 -24.53 14.36 -5.02
N ARG A 237 -23.62 13.37 -4.93
CA ARG A 237 -22.22 13.60 -4.60
C ARG A 237 -21.27 12.87 -5.54
N ILE A 238 -20.11 13.46 -5.76
CA ILE A 238 -18.97 12.84 -6.42
C ILE A 238 -17.70 13.08 -5.61
N ASP A 239 -17.01 12.01 -5.28
CA ASP A 239 -15.71 12.01 -4.57
C ASP A 239 -14.61 11.77 -5.61
N ILE A 240 -13.57 12.60 -5.60
CA ILE A 240 -12.44 12.52 -6.54
C ILE A 240 -11.14 12.33 -5.75
N PRO A 241 -10.84 11.12 -5.25
CA PRO A 241 -9.67 10.91 -4.42
C PRO A 241 -8.37 10.98 -5.22
N TYR A 242 -7.39 11.68 -4.69
CA TYR A 242 -6.03 11.74 -5.19
C TYR A 242 -5.07 11.20 -4.15
N TYR A 243 -4.43 10.09 -4.47
CA TYR A 243 -3.42 9.45 -3.63
C TYR A 243 -2.06 10.09 -3.81
N LEU A 244 -1.37 10.38 -2.71
CA LEU A 244 -0.03 10.94 -2.64
C LEU A 244 0.90 9.94 -1.95
N ARG A 245 1.82 9.34 -2.70
CA ARG A 245 2.94 8.61 -2.11
C ARG A 245 4.02 9.59 -1.70
N LEU A 246 4.15 9.87 -0.40
CA LEU A 246 5.15 10.80 0.15
C LEU A 246 6.50 10.11 0.34
N SER A 247 6.49 8.85 0.78
CA SER A 247 7.68 8.00 0.91
C SER A 247 7.28 6.52 0.92
N GLU A 248 8.21 5.62 1.19
CA GLU A 248 7.91 4.17 1.37
C GLU A 248 7.04 3.89 2.59
N HIS A 249 7.08 4.78 3.59
CA HIS A 249 6.42 4.60 4.88
C HIS A 249 5.34 5.63 5.15
N ARG A 250 5.09 6.57 4.23
CA ARG A 250 4.13 7.66 4.38
C ARG A 250 3.35 7.88 3.10
N ASP A 251 2.05 8.01 3.25
CA ASP A 251 1.16 8.39 2.17
C ASP A 251 0.03 9.30 2.68
N ALA A 252 -0.65 9.92 1.75
CA ALA A 252 -1.84 10.70 2.02
C ALA A 252 -2.85 10.51 0.89
N THR A 253 -4.13 10.66 1.18
CA THR A 253 -5.18 10.73 0.18
C THR A 253 -5.98 12.01 0.41
N ILE A 254 -6.06 12.86 -0.62
CA ILE A 254 -6.89 14.07 -0.58
C ILE A 254 -8.12 13.80 -1.43
N THR A 255 -9.30 13.98 -0.85
CA THR A 255 -10.57 13.68 -1.51
C THR A 255 -11.46 14.92 -1.52
N PRO A 256 -11.39 15.77 -2.57
CA PRO A 256 -12.45 16.73 -2.81
C PRO A 256 -13.74 15.99 -3.15
N THR A 257 -14.82 16.33 -2.42
CA THR A 257 -16.18 15.83 -2.64
C THR A 257 -17.05 17.00 -3.06
N ILE A 258 -17.69 16.89 -4.21
CA ILE A 258 -18.65 17.88 -4.73
C ILE A 258 -20.05 17.37 -4.43
N THR A 259 -20.87 18.19 -3.80
CA THR A 259 -22.26 17.86 -3.47
C THR A 259 -23.21 18.90 -4.04
N THR A 260 -24.46 18.49 -4.32
CA THR A 260 -25.45 19.43 -4.87
C THR A 260 -26.08 20.32 -3.82
N ASN A 261 -26.15 19.88 -2.54
CA ASN A 261 -26.86 20.60 -1.48
C ASN A 261 -25.91 21.36 -0.52
N GLU A 262 -24.70 20.84 -0.27
CA GLU A 262 -23.78 21.36 0.76
C GLU A 262 -22.47 21.96 0.17
N GLY A 263 -22.31 21.91 -1.17
CA GLY A 263 -21.13 22.47 -1.84
C GLY A 263 -19.93 21.52 -1.84
N ILE A 264 -18.74 22.07 -1.58
CA ILE A 264 -17.48 21.32 -1.65
C ILE A 264 -17.00 20.96 -0.23
N ILE A 265 -16.66 19.69 -0.04
CA ILE A 265 -16.03 19.15 1.14
C ILE A 265 -14.61 18.73 0.73
N LEU A 266 -13.64 19.09 1.52
CA LEU A 266 -12.26 18.61 1.35
C LEU A 266 -11.96 17.63 2.48
N ALA A 267 -11.78 16.35 2.15
CA ALA A 267 -11.33 15.33 3.08
C ALA A 267 -9.88 14.96 2.82
N GLY A 268 -9.18 14.55 3.86
CA GLY A 268 -7.80 14.11 3.80
C GLY A 268 -7.52 12.99 4.78
N GLU A 269 -6.82 11.97 4.31
CA GLU A 269 -6.27 10.89 5.13
C GLU A 269 -4.75 10.94 5.03
N TYR A 270 -4.05 10.83 6.16
CA TYR A 270 -2.59 10.70 6.22
C TYR A 270 -2.22 9.47 7.02
N ARG A 271 -1.31 8.66 6.49
CA ARG A 271 -0.81 7.43 7.11
C ARG A 271 0.71 7.43 7.15
N GLU A 272 1.26 7.06 8.28
CA GLU A 272 2.70 6.93 8.44
C GLU A 272 3.03 5.70 9.31
N LYS A 273 3.98 4.89 8.82
CA LYS A 273 4.63 3.85 9.61
C LYS A 273 6.02 4.29 9.99
N THR A 274 6.32 4.22 11.28
CA THR A 274 7.65 4.49 11.84
C THR A 274 8.30 3.16 12.28
N ARG A 275 9.50 3.23 12.82
CA ARG A 275 10.15 2.02 13.36
C ARG A 275 9.45 1.47 14.60
N THR A 276 8.78 2.31 15.36
CA THR A 276 8.19 1.96 16.66
C THR A 276 6.67 1.93 16.64
N GLY A 277 6.02 2.37 15.54
CA GLY A 277 4.57 2.42 15.50
C GLY A 277 4.02 3.07 14.23
N GLU A 278 2.77 3.49 14.30
CA GLU A 278 2.06 4.06 13.16
C GLU A 278 1.14 5.22 13.57
N TRP A 279 0.95 6.13 12.60
CA TRP A 279 -0.01 7.22 12.64
C TRP A 279 -1.07 7.05 11.55
N ASN A 280 -2.30 7.35 11.91
CA ASN A 280 -3.39 7.59 10.97
C ASN A 280 -4.10 8.89 11.36
N VAL A 281 -4.24 9.80 10.40
CA VAL A 281 -4.97 11.05 10.57
C VAL A 281 -6.03 11.13 9.48
N ASP A 282 -7.29 11.23 9.87
CA ASP A 282 -8.43 11.48 9.00
C ASP A 282 -9.08 12.81 9.38
N ALA A 283 -9.28 13.68 8.40
CA ALA A 283 -9.86 14.99 8.64
C ALA A 283 -10.69 15.44 7.44
N SER A 284 -11.72 16.23 7.70
CA SER A 284 -12.45 16.91 6.64
C SER A 284 -12.86 18.30 7.04
N ILE A 285 -13.02 19.17 6.04
CA ILE A 285 -13.42 20.56 6.21
C ILE A 285 -14.35 20.98 5.07
N THR A 286 -15.33 21.78 5.41
CA THR A 286 -16.25 22.41 4.45
C THR A 286 -16.65 23.78 4.93
N ARG A 287 -17.11 24.63 4.01
CA ARG A 287 -17.79 25.89 4.31
C ARG A 287 -19.23 25.80 3.83
N ALA A 288 -20.13 25.52 4.76
CA ALA A 288 -21.54 25.24 4.51
C ALA A 288 -22.46 26.33 5.06
N ASP A 289 -23.70 26.33 4.62
CA ASP A 289 -24.75 27.16 5.20
C ASP A 289 -25.03 26.69 6.63
N GLU A 290 -25.03 27.62 7.57
CA GLU A 290 -25.57 27.36 8.93
C GLU A 290 -27.04 27.06 8.84
N ARG A 291 -27.53 26.16 9.68
CA ARG A 291 -28.94 25.76 9.74
C ARG A 291 -29.49 25.99 11.14
N ASP A 292 -30.75 26.36 11.19
CA ASP A 292 -31.50 26.49 12.44
C ASP A 292 -32.03 25.13 12.93
N ALA A 293 -32.70 25.13 14.08
CA ALA A 293 -33.31 23.93 14.67
C ALA A 293 -34.36 23.25 13.76
N GLN A 294 -34.91 23.96 12.79
CA GLN A 294 -35.86 23.46 11.80
C GLN A 294 -35.17 22.98 10.51
N ASN A 295 -33.82 22.88 10.53
CA ASN A 295 -32.98 22.50 9.40
C ASN A 295 -33.03 23.46 8.20
N SER A 296 -33.50 24.69 8.39
CA SER A 296 -33.56 25.74 7.37
C SER A 296 -32.25 26.51 7.33
N LYS A 297 -31.83 26.94 6.11
CA LYS A 297 -30.60 27.71 5.93
C LYS A 297 -30.78 29.13 6.49
N THR A 298 -29.86 29.56 7.38
CA THR A 298 -29.86 30.91 7.96
C THR A 298 -29.26 31.96 7.02
N GLY A 299 -28.62 31.55 5.93
CA GLY A 299 -27.87 32.41 5.01
C GLY A 299 -26.44 32.75 5.49
N ARG A 300 -26.05 32.38 6.69
CA ARG A 300 -24.69 32.52 7.21
C ARG A 300 -23.85 31.31 6.84
N LYS A 301 -22.61 31.54 6.37
CA LYS A 301 -21.65 30.48 6.07
C LYS A 301 -20.75 30.25 7.28
N ILE A 302 -20.66 29.00 7.71
CA ILE A 302 -19.77 28.57 8.80
C ILE A 302 -18.81 27.50 8.30
N VAL A 303 -17.64 27.40 8.95
CA VAL A 303 -16.67 26.35 8.71
C VAL A 303 -17.04 25.16 9.59
N ARG A 304 -17.18 24.00 8.98
CA ARG A 304 -17.48 22.73 9.66
C ARG A 304 -16.45 21.69 9.28
N GLY A 305 -16.19 20.76 10.20
CA GLY A 305 -15.21 19.72 9.95
C GLY A 305 -15.04 18.74 11.09
N HIS A 306 -14.22 17.74 10.86
CA HIS A 306 -13.78 16.79 11.87
C HIS A 306 -12.31 16.49 11.75
N THR A 307 -11.72 15.94 12.79
CA THR A 307 -10.36 15.42 12.83
C THR A 307 -10.31 14.21 13.73
N TYR A 308 -9.79 13.10 13.20
CA TYR A 308 -9.47 11.87 13.91
C TYR A 308 -7.97 11.64 13.79
N VAL A 309 -7.32 11.39 14.91
CA VAL A 309 -5.89 11.06 14.98
C VAL A 309 -5.75 9.77 15.76
N GLU A 310 -5.14 8.78 15.15
CA GLU A 310 -4.84 7.49 15.77
C GLU A 310 -3.33 7.24 15.68
N GLY A 311 -2.74 6.83 16.79
CA GLY A 311 -1.32 6.49 16.84
C GLY A 311 -1.04 5.44 17.89
N ASN A 312 -0.19 4.46 17.56
CA ASN A 312 0.23 3.39 18.45
C ASN A 312 1.72 3.17 18.32
N PHE A 313 2.45 3.23 19.44
CA PHE A 313 3.91 3.21 19.45
C PHE A 313 4.47 2.32 20.55
N GLN A 314 5.43 1.50 20.18
CA GLN A 314 6.23 0.73 21.11
C GLN A 314 7.35 1.62 21.66
N ILE A 315 7.48 1.70 23.00
CA ILE A 315 8.59 2.37 23.66
C ILE A 315 9.73 1.38 23.80
N ASP A 316 9.43 0.19 24.36
CA ASP A 316 10.33 -0.92 24.56
C ASP A 316 9.52 -2.25 24.56
N PRO A 317 10.14 -3.44 24.78
CA PRO A 317 9.38 -4.69 24.79
C PRO A 317 8.26 -4.80 25.83
N VAL A 318 8.26 -3.93 26.83
CA VAL A 318 7.30 -3.91 27.96
C VAL A 318 6.25 -2.82 27.77
N TRP A 319 6.67 -1.62 27.32
CA TRP A 319 5.85 -0.42 27.32
C TRP A 319 5.44 0.02 25.93
N ARG A 320 4.19 0.43 25.79
CA ARG A 320 3.66 1.10 24.61
C ARG A 320 2.82 2.32 24.98
N TRP A 321 2.68 3.25 24.07
CA TRP A 321 1.79 4.39 24.20
C TRP A 321 0.97 4.58 22.93
N GLY A 322 -0.15 5.25 23.06
CA GLY A 322 -0.98 5.57 21.92
C GLY A 322 -1.90 6.73 22.18
N VAL A 323 -2.42 7.24 21.10
CA VAL A 323 -3.42 8.30 21.07
C VAL A 323 -4.54 7.94 20.12
N ASN A 324 -5.77 8.21 20.55
CA ASN A 324 -6.97 8.20 19.72
C ASN A 324 -7.70 9.49 20.03
N ALA A 325 -7.50 10.53 19.21
CA ALA A 325 -8.12 11.82 19.40
C ALA A 325 -9.20 12.03 18.32
N ARG A 326 -10.42 12.30 18.76
CA ARG A 326 -11.59 12.48 17.89
C ARG A 326 -12.30 13.78 18.25
N ARG A 327 -12.47 14.66 17.25
CA ARG A 327 -13.15 15.94 17.41
C ARG A 327 -13.94 16.30 16.17
N THR A 328 -15.04 17.01 16.37
CA THR A 328 -15.85 17.63 15.33
C THR A 328 -16.23 19.06 15.74
N THR A 329 -16.50 19.89 14.78
CA THR A 329 -16.86 21.30 15.01
C THR A 329 -18.23 21.48 15.67
N ASP A 330 -19.15 20.55 15.39
CA ASP A 330 -20.52 20.58 15.89
C ASP A 330 -21.12 19.15 15.95
N ASP A 331 -22.22 18.99 16.61
CA ASP A 331 -22.91 17.74 16.93
C ASP A 331 -23.57 17.04 15.72
N THR A 332 -23.85 17.78 14.65
CA THR A 332 -24.54 17.26 13.47
C THR A 332 -23.61 16.94 12.31
N TYR A 333 -22.34 17.40 12.36
CA TYR A 333 -21.43 17.30 11.20
C TYR A 333 -21.21 15.86 10.72
N LEU A 334 -20.85 14.95 11.62
CA LEU A 334 -20.52 13.57 11.24
C LEU A 334 -21.69 12.85 10.59
N ARG A 335 -22.90 13.06 11.13
CA ARG A 335 -24.11 12.41 10.66
C ARG A 335 -24.56 13.00 9.33
N ARG A 336 -24.53 14.34 9.19
CA ARG A 336 -24.93 15.03 7.97
C ARG A 336 -24.05 14.71 6.78
N TYR A 337 -22.75 14.53 7.01
CA TYR A 337 -21.77 14.25 5.94
C TYR A 337 -21.48 12.75 5.74
N ASP A 338 -22.32 11.86 6.30
CA ASP A 338 -22.23 10.41 6.19
C ASP A 338 -20.85 9.84 6.64
N ILE A 339 -20.24 10.47 7.66
CA ILE A 339 -18.95 10.05 8.21
C ILE A 339 -19.13 9.02 9.31
N SER A 340 -20.03 9.30 10.27
CA SER A 340 -20.34 8.43 11.39
C SER A 340 -21.72 8.74 11.96
N SER A 341 -22.39 7.72 12.50
CA SER A 341 -23.65 7.83 13.22
C SER A 341 -23.49 7.80 14.74
N THR A 342 -22.24 7.91 15.25
CA THR A 342 -21.99 7.88 16.71
C THR A 342 -22.63 9.08 17.42
N ASP A 343 -23.08 8.85 18.64
CA ASP A 343 -23.67 9.88 19.51
C ASP A 343 -22.64 10.56 20.43
N ASN A 344 -21.44 10.01 20.51
CA ASN A 344 -20.35 10.62 21.27
C ASN A 344 -18.99 10.29 20.65
N LEU A 345 -18.01 11.14 20.89
CA LEU A 345 -16.62 10.94 20.55
C LEU A 345 -15.80 10.79 21.83
N THR A 346 -15.01 9.74 21.88
CA THR A 346 -14.04 9.50 22.95
C THR A 346 -12.64 9.72 22.40
N SER A 347 -11.90 10.61 23.06
CA SER A 347 -10.47 10.78 22.84
C SER A 347 -9.72 10.15 24.00
N ASN A 348 -8.64 9.42 23.70
CA ASN A 348 -7.81 8.74 24.68
C ASN A 348 -6.34 8.96 24.33
N LEU A 349 -5.54 9.29 25.36
CA LEU A 349 -4.08 9.21 25.36
C LEU A 349 -3.70 8.19 26.43
N PHE A 350 -2.88 7.20 26.09
CA PHE A 350 -2.53 6.14 27.02
C PHE A 350 -1.05 5.77 26.96
N VAL A 351 -0.56 5.28 28.07
CA VAL A 351 0.68 4.51 28.20
C VAL A 351 0.35 3.25 28.97
N GLU A 352 0.79 2.10 28.48
CA GLU A 352 0.58 0.83 29.16
C GLU A 352 1.78 -0.09 29.06
N GLY A 353 1.95 -0.93 30.06
CA GLY A 353 3.07 -1.85 30.16
C GLY A 353 2.65 -3.24 30.60
N PHE A 354 3.28 -4.25 29.97
CA PHE A 354 3.07 -5.67 30.23
C PHE A 354 4.41 -6.32 30.58
N ASN A 355 4.57 -6.78 31.82
CA ASN A 355 5.79 -7.44 32.26
C ASN A 355 5.47 -8.71 33.05
N GLY A 356 5.33 -9.84 32.33
CA GLY A 356 4.95 -11.11 32.91
C GLY A 356 3.58 -10.99 33.60
N PRO A 357 3.50 -11.17 34.94
CA PRO A 357 2.24 -11.10 35.71
C PRO A 357 1.77 -9.66 36.00
N HIS A 358 2.53 -8.65 35.56
CA HIS A 358 2.26 -7.25 35.87
C HIS A 358 1.68 -6.54 34.65
N TYR A 359 0.60 -5.82 34.85
CA TYR A 359 0.05 -4.84 33.95
C TYR A 359 -0.03 -3.49 34.63
N ALA A 360 0.35 -2.43 33.92
CA ALA A 360 0.16 -1.07 34.42
C ALA A 360 -0.27 -0.17 33.25
N SER A 361 -1.23 0.74 33.51
CA SER A 361 -1.62 1.74 32.53
C SER A 361 -1.87 3.10 33.15
N ALA A 362 -1.64 4.13 32.34
CA ALA A 362 -2.03 5.50 32.63
C ALA A 362 -2.78 6.05 31.41
N ASN A 363 -4.01 6.52 31.64
CA ASN A 363 -4.90 6.99 30.61
C ASN A 363 -5.38 8.41 30.91
N ALA A 364 -5.59 9.18 29.83
CA ALA A 364 -6.35 10.43 29.86
C ALA A 364 -7.48 10.33 28.84
N TYR A 365 -8.70 10.71 29.24
CA TYR A 365 -9.87 10.71 28.37
C TYR A 365 -10.51 12.08 28.27
N ALA A 366 -10.91 12.42 27.06
CA ALA A 366 -11.77 13.56 26.77
C ALA A 366 -12.95 13.10 25.91
N PHE A 367 -14.12 13.63 26.18
CA PHE A 367 -15.35 13.24 25.49
C PHE A 367 -15.94 14.45 24.76
N GLN A 368 -16.73 14.18 23.73
CA GLN A 368 -17.59 15.16 23.07
C GLN A 368 -18.93 14.50 22.77
N GLY A 369 -19.99 14.98 23.42
CA GLY A 369 -21.36 14.59 23.11
C GLY A 369 -21.79 15.16 21.76
N LEU A 370 -22.62 14.40 21.03
CA LEU A 370 -23.12 14.75 19.69
C LEU A 370 -24.66 14.71 19.63
N ARG A 371 -25.31 14.78 20.77
CA ARG A 371 -26.77 14.96 20.86
C ARG A 371 -27.06 16.40 21.22
N GLU A 372 -28.18 16.92 20.76
CA GLU A 372 -28.65 18.26 21.08
C GLU A 372 -28.83 18.49 22.61
N THR A 373 -29.07 17.40 23.35
CA THR A 373 -29.23 17.41 24.79
C THR A 373 -27.94 17.33 25.59
N ASP A 374 -26.81 17.11 24.93
CA ASP A 374 -25.52 16.94 25.58
C ASP A 374 -24.93 18.32 25.93
N ASP A 375 -24.75 18.57 27.25
CA ASP A 375 -24.11 19.79 27.73
C ASP A 375 -22.58 19.59 27.77
N PRO A 376 -21.79 20.42 27.07
CA PRO A 376 -20.35 20.37 27.17
C PRO A 376 -19.82 20.58 28.59
N GLY A 377 -20.53 21.33 29.43
CA GLY A 377 -20.17 21.58 30.84
C GLY A 377 -20.25 20.34 31.74
N ASP A 378 -21.24 19.48 31.47
CA ASP A 378 -21.44 18.21 32.18
C ASP A 378 -20.52 17.09 31.67
N THR A 379 -19.93 17.28 30.48
CA THR A 379 -19.08 16.27 29.86
C THR A 379 -17.75 16.13 30.60
N PRO A 380 -17.42 14.95 31.16
CA PRO A 380 -16.24 14.81 31.98
C PRO A 380 -14.95 14.80 31.17
N PHE A 381 -13.86 15.25 31.82
CA PHE A 381 -12.49 15.00 31.46
C PHE A 381 -11.83 14.11 32.50
N VAL A 382 -11.20 13.02 32.09
CA VAL A 382 -10.57 12.07 33.02
C VAL A 382 -9.06 12.21 32.93
N LEU A 383 -8.42 12.60 34.04
CA LEU A 383 -6.96 12.71 34.13
C LEU A 383 -6.52 12.70 35.63
N PRO A 384 -5.74 11.72 36.05
CA PRO A 384 -5.43 10.47 35.35
C PRO A 384 -6.48 9.36 35.58
N SER A 385 -6.46 8.35 34.73
CA SER A 385 -6.96 7.01 35.05
C SER A 385 -5.76 6.08 35.11
N LEU A 386 -5.37 5.65 36.30
CA LEU A 386 -4.28 4.73 36.55
C LEU A 386 -4.82 3.37 36.90
N GLU A 387 -4.19 2.34 36.34
CA GLU A 387 -4.53 0.96 36.61
C GLU A 387 -3.27 0.15 36.82
N TYR A 388 -3.28 -0.72 37.82
CA TYR A 388 -2.23 -1.70 38.06
C TYR A 388 -2.85 -3.03 38.43
N ASN A 389 -2.47 -4.08 37.72
CA ASN A 389 -2.89 -5.45 37.99
C ASN A 389 -1.66 -6.34 38.12
N TRP A 390 -1.71 -7.20 39.10
CA TRP A 390 -0.75 -8.23 39.34
C TRP A 390 -1.43 -9.56 39.61
N THR A 391 -0.99 -10.63 38.97
CA THR A 391 -1.53 -11.97 39.21
C THR A 391 -0.36 -12.97 39.36
N CYS A 392 -0.25 -13.57 40.50
CA CYS A 392 0.75 -14.63 40.72
C CYS A 392 0.36 -15.89 39.94
N GLN A 393 1.34 -16.58 39.39
CA GLN A 393 1.10 -17.90 38.79
C GLN A 393 0.66 -18.88 39.88
N PRO A 394 -0.29 -19.81 39.58
CA PRO A 394 -0.69 -20.85 40.51
C PRO A 394 0.51 -21.66 41.02
N ASP A 395 0.53 -21.96 42.29
CA ASP A 395 1.51 -22.86 42.88
C ASP A 395 1.17 -24.34 42.56
N GLN A 396 1.94 -25.29 43.11
CA GLN A 396 1.71 -26.72 42.90
C GLN A 396 0.38 -27.21 43.50
N GLY A 397 -0.23 -26.44 44.42
CA GLY A 397 -1.54 -26.68 45.03
C GLY A 397 -2.69 -26.09 44.24
N GLY A 398 -2.41 -25.25 43.22
CA GLY A 398 -3.38 -24.52 42.42
C GLY A 398 -3.78 -23.16 43.02
N ASP A 399 -3.19 -22.76 44.14
CA ASP A 399 -3.47 -21.46 44.73
C ASP A 399 -2.85 -20.32 43.92
N HIS A 400 -3.62 -19.26 43.71
CA HIS A 400 -3.17 -18.04 43.06
C HIS A 400 -3.64 -16.79 43.81
N TYR A 401 -2.88 -15.72 43.66
CA TYR A 401 -3.19 -14.42 44.27
C TYR A 401 -3.20 -13.35 43.18
N SER A 402 -4.14 -12.41 43.28
CA SER A 402 -4.19 -11.22 42.43
C SER A 402 -4.28 -9.96 43.29
N PHE A 403 -3.76 -8.88 42.75
CA PHE A 403 -3.86 -7.55 43.32
C PHE A 403 -4.22 -6.57 42.20
N ASP A 404 -5.32 -5.86 42.39
CA ASP A 404 -5.84 -4.87 41.47
C ASP A 404 -5.92 -3.52 42.14
N ALA A 405 -5.39 -2.48 41.55
CA ALA A 405 -5.47 -1.11 42.02
C ALA A 405 -5.87 -0.16 40.89
N ASN A 406 -6.81 0.72 41.17
CA ASN A 406 -7.26 1.72 40.20
C ASN A 406 -7.43 3.09 40.88
N VAL A 407 -6.92 4.15 40.21
CA VAL A 407 -7.12 5.55 40.59
C VAL A 407 -7.76 6.26 39.42
N LEU A 408 -8.90 6.88 39.63
CA LEU A 408 -9.63 7.64 38.63
C LEU A 408 -9.89 9.04 39.15
N SER A 409 -9.47 10.06 38.43
CA SER A 409 -9.80 11.46 38.68
C SER A 409 -10.61 12.02 37.52
N LEU A 410 -11.77 12.58 37.83
CA LEU A 410 -12.74 13.06 36.87
C LEU A 410 -13.08 14.53 37.18
N TYR A 411 -12.97 15.38 36.16
CA TYR A 411 -13.24 16.82 36.23
C TYR A 411 -14.39 17.20 35.29
N ARG A 412 -15.20 18.18 35.74
CA ARG A 412 -16.28 18.77 34.93
C ARG A 412 -16.25 20.29 35.06
N SER A 413 -16.65 21.01 34.01
CA SER A 413 -16.81 22.46 34.06
C SER A 413 -18.00 22.84 34.92
N ASP A 414 -19.11 22.07 34.77
CA ASP A 414 -20.33 22.22 35.53
C ASP A 414 -20.62 20.87 36.20
N GLY A 415 -20.54 20.84 37.55
CA GLY A 415 -20.76 19.62 38.31
C GLY A 415 -19.69 19.34 39.37
N GLN A 416 -19.67 18.11 39.89
CA GLN A 416 -18.72 17.70 40.93
C GLN A 416 -17.53 16.97 40.35
N ASP A 417 -16.34 17.37 40.78
CA ASP A 417 -15.13 16.61 40.54
C ASP A 417 -15.14 15.34 41.40
N THR A 418 -14.57 14.28 40.90
CA THR A 418 -14.57 12.99 41.60
C THR A 418 -13.17 12.38 41.55
N LEU A 419 -12.68 11.99 42.75
CA LEU A 419 -11.50 11.14 42.89
C LEU A 419 -11.93 9.80 43.47
N ARG A 420 -11.60 8.71 42.77
CA ARG A 420 -11.90 7.34 43.19
C ARG A 420 -10.62 6.53 43.31
N LEU A 421 -10.46 5.83 44.42
CA LEU A 421 -9.46 4.80 44.63
C LEU A 421 -10.20 3.47 44.85
N SER A 422 -9.74 2.42 44.14
CA SER A 422 -10.22 1.05 44.30
C SER A 422 -9.02 0.12 44.46
N LEU A 423 -9.11 -0.84 45.36
CA LEU A 423 -8.10 -1.84 45.69
C LEU A 423 -8.75 -3.22 45.67
#